data_e810fa3c985a027ba52506f527164f7d
#
_entry.id   e810fa3c985a027ba52506f527164f7d
#
_cell.length_a   1.000
_cell.length_b   1.000
_cell.length_c   1.000
_cell.angle_alpha   90.00
_cell.angle_beta   90.00
_cell.angle_gamma   90.00
#
_symmetry.space_group_name_H-M   'P 1'
#
loop_
_entity.id
_entity.type
_entity.pdbx_description
1 polymer ?
#
loop_
_entity_poly.entity_id
_entity_poly.type
_entity_poly.pdbx_seq_one_letter_code
_entity_poly.pdbx_strand_id
1 'polypeptide(L)' 'MRRSDQPQPALGEAIRQLRQKRGITQEDLAHEADITTGTLSLIERGQANPTWGTVKGIATALGISMGELGRLVDRHT' A
#
# COMPACT_ATOMS: atom_id res chain seq x y z
N MET A 1 11.12 15.25 -15.83
CA MET A 1 10.40 14.03 -15.50
C MET A 1 9.80 14.09 -14.11
N ARG A 2 8.55 13.75 -13.98
CA ARG A 2 7.90 13.82 -12.68
C ARG A 2 7.70 12.42 -12.13
N ARG A 3 8.43 12.15 -11.05
CA ARG A 3 8.33 10.83 -10.44
C ARG A 3 7.02 10.63 -9.71
N SER A 4 6.44 11.71 -9.21
CA SER A 4 5.18 11.61 -8.49
C SER A 4 4.02 11.17 -9.37
N ASP A 5 4.18 11.26 -10.69
CA ASP A 5 3.14 10.84 -11.63
C ASP A 5 3.23 9.37 -11.98
N GLN A 6 4.26 8.69 -11.52
CA GLN A 6 4.47 7.30 -11.89
C GLN A 6 3.85 6.35 -10.88
N PRO A 7 3.40 5.18 -11.34
CA PRO A 7 2.97 4.14 -10.41
C PRO A 7 4.06 3.82 -9.41
N GLN A 8 3.66 3.23 -8.30
CA GLN A 8 4.57 2.93 -7.20
C GLN A 8 4.66 1.42 -6.97
N PRO A 9 5.37 0.69 -7.86
CA PRO A 9 5.41 -0.78 -7.74
C PRO A 9 6.04 -1.27 -6.44
N ALA A 10 7.08 -0.57 -5.96
CA ALA A 10 7.71 -0.98 -4.70
C ALA A 10 6.76 -0.82 -3.52
N LEU A 11 5.98 0.26 -3.52
CA LEU A 11 4.98 0.47 -2.47
C LEU A 11 3.91 -0.61 -2.52
N GLY A 12 3.41 -0.93 -3.72
CA GLY A 12 2.38 -1.94 -3.88
C GLY A 12 2.83 -3.31 -3.40
N GLU A 13 4.07 -3.68 -3.73
CA GLU A 13 4.61 -4.96 -3.33
C GLU A 13 4.77 -5.03 -1.80
N ALA A 14 5.26 -3.96 -1.18
CA ALA A 14 5.41 -3.93 0.27
C ALA A 14 4.05 -4.09 0.96
N ILE A 15 3.04 -3.40 0.47
CA ILE A 15 1.69 -3.49 1.04
C ILE A 15 1.15 -4.91 0.88
N ARG A 16 1.31 -5.49 -0.31
CA ARG A 16 0.81 -6.84 -0.57
C ARG A 16 1.46 -7.86 0.36
N GLN A 17 2.78 -7.77 0.52
CA GLN A 17 3.49 -8.71 1.39
C GLN A 17 3.08 -8.57 2.85
N LEU A 18 2.92 -7.34 3.32
CA LEU A 18 2.46 -7.12 4.69
C LEU A 18 1.06 -7.66 4.91
N ARG A 19 0.18 -7.44 3.94
CA ARG A 19 -1.19 -7.96 4.02
C ARG A 19 -1.19 -9.48 4.08
N GLN A 20 -0.43 -10.12 3.20
CA GLN A 20 -0.36 -11.58 3.15
C GLN A 20 0.24 -12.15 4.42
N LYS A 21 1.25 -11.49 4.96
CA LYS A 21 1.89 -11.91 6.19
C LYS A 21 0.90 -11.88 7.35
N ARG A 22 -0.01 -10.93 7.35
CA ARG A 22 -1.06 -10.86 8.36
C ARG A 22 -2.22 -11.81 8.10
N GLY A 23 -2.25 -12.41 6.92
CA GLY A 23 -3.30 -13.37 6.60
C GLY A 23 -4.67 -12.76 6.35
N ILE A 24 -4.72 -11.50 5.93
CA ILE A 24 -6.00 -10.84 5.67
C ILE A 24 -6.19 -10.66 4.17
N THR A 25 -7.45 -10.56 3.75
CA THR A 25 -7.79 -10.41 2.34
C THR A 25 -7.67 -8.96 1.90
N GLN A 26 -7.67 -8.74 0.58
CA GLN A 26 -7.74 -7.38 0.07
C GLN A 26 -9.01 -6.67 0.55
N GLU A 27 -10.12 -7.40 0.59
CA GLU A 27 -11.37 -6.81 1.06
C GLU A 27 -11.26 -6.34 2.50
N ASP A 28 -10.65 -7.15 3.35
CA ASP A 28 -10.47 -6.78 4.76
C ASP A 28 -9.61 -5.53 4.90
N LEU A 29 -8.48 -5.50 4.21
CA LEU A 29 -7.58 -4.37 4.32
C LEU A 29 -8.22 -3.10 3.73
N ALA A 30 -8.87 -3.22 2.58
CA ALA A 30 -9.51 -2.08 1.93
C ALA A 30 -10.58 -1.49 2.86
N HIS A 31 -11.38 -2.36 3.49
CA HIS A 31 -12.42 -1.91 4.40
C HIS A 31 -11.82 -1.14 5.57
N GLU A 32 -10.77 -1.67 6.18
CA GLU A 32 -10.12 -1.01 7.31
C GLU A 32 -9.45 0.30 6.93
N ALA A 33 -8.93 0.37 5.70
CA ALA A 33 -8.29 1.58 5.21
C ALA A 33 -9.25 2.57 4.58
N ASP A 34 -10.55 2.24 4.55
CA ASP A 34 -11.61 3.08 4.01
C ASP A 34 -11.40 3.41 2.53
N ILE A 35 -11.03 2.39 1.77
CA ILE A 35 -10.91 2.48 0.32
C ILE A 35 -11.61 1.28 -0.30
N THR A 36 -11.83 1.33 -1.62
CA THR A 36 -12.45 0.20 -2.30
C THR A 36 -11.44 -0.90 -2.53
N THR A 37 -11.93 -2.13 -2.66
CA THR A 37 -11.07 -3.27 -2.98
C THR A 37 -10.38 -3.06 -4.32
N GLY A 38 -11.09 -2.49 -5.30
CA GLY A 38 -10.51 -2.19 -6.59
C GLY A 38 -9.33 -1.22 -6.50
N THR A 39 -9.47 -0.19 -5.68
CA THR A 39 -8.38 0.76 -5.47
C THR A 39 -7.18 0.06 -4.84
N LEU A 40 -7.41 -0.74 -3.81
CA LEU A 40 -6.31 -1.46 -3.17
C LEU A 40 -5.64 -2.42 -4.15
N SER A 41 -6.42 -3.11 -4.97
CA SER A 41 -5.87 -4.01 -5.98
C SER A 41 -4.92 -3.29 -6.93
N LEU A 42 -5.33 -2.10 -7.40
CA LEU A 42 -4.47 -1.31 -8.29
C LEU A 42 -3.19 -0.88 -7.58
N ILE A 43 -3.29 -0.49 -6.31
CA ILE A 43 -2.12 -0.09 -5.53
C ILE A 43 -1.17 -1.28 -5.38
N GLU A 44 -1.68 -2.44 -5.01
CA GLU A 44 -0.84 -3.62 -4.80
C GLU A 44 -0.16 -4.09 -6.08
N ARG A 45 -0.80 -3.89 -7.23
CA ARG A 45 -0.20 -4.26 -8.51
C ARG A 45 0.76 -3.20 -9.04
N GLY A 46 0.94 -2.12 -8.30
CA GLY A 46 1.83 -1.05 -8.70
C GLY A 46 1.31 -0.22 -9.87
N GLN A 47 0.00 -0.21 -10.06
CA GLN A 47 -0.63 0.49 -11.18
C GLN A 47 -1.35 1.76 -10.75
N ALA A 48 -1.11 2.21 -9.54
CA ALA A 48 -1.70 3.42 -9.02
C ALA A 48 -0.66 4.22 -8.25
N ASN A 49 -0.94 5.50 -8.12
CA ASN A 49 -0.09 6.41 -7.34
C ASN A 49 -0.96 6.99 -6.23
N PRO A 50 -1.09 6.29 -5.09
CA PRO A 50 -2.00 6.71 -4.03
C PRO A 50 -1.55 8.01 -3.38
N THR A 51 -2.52 8.73 -2.82
CA THR A 51 -2.22 9.94 -2.07
C THR A 51 -1.56 9.56 -0.74
N TRP A 52 -0.92 10.55 -0.12
CA TRP A 52 -0.35 10.37 1.21
C TRP A 52 -1.39 9.87 2.21
N GLY A 53 -2.59 10.47 2.19
CA GLY A 53 -3.64 10.06 3.11
C GLY A 53 -4.05 8.60 2.92
N THR A 54 -4.13 8.15 1.67
CA THR A 54 -4.47 6.76 1.38
C THR A 54 -3.38 5.83 1.91
N VAL A 55 -2.12 6.17 1.67
CA VAL A 55 -0.99 5.35 2.14
C VAL A 55 -0.98 5.28 3.67
N LYS A 56 -1.22 6.42 4.33
CA LYS A 56 -1.27 6.46 5.79
C LYS A 56 -2.40 5.59 6.33
N GLY A 57 -3.55 5.64 5.68
CA GLY A 57 -4.68 4.79 6.09
C GLY A 57 -4.36 3.32 5.97
N ILE A 58 -3.68 2.93 4.89
CA ILE A 58 -3.28 1.54 4.70
C ILE A 58 -2.27 1.12 5.77
N ALA A 59 -1.27 1.96 6.05
CA ALA A 59 -0.28 1.65 7.08
C ALA A 59 -0.94 1.49 8.44
N THR A 60 -1.86 2.39 8.79
CA THR A 60 -2.58 2.31 10.05
C THR A 60 -3.38 1.01 10.13
N ALA A 61 -4.06 0.65 9.04
CA ALA A 61 -4.84 -0.60 9.00
C ALA A 61 -3.93 -1.82 9.14
N LEU A 62 -2.71 -1.74 8.63
CA LEU A 62 -1.73 -2.82 8.76
C LEU A 62 -1.04 -2.81 10.13
N GLY A 63 -1.26 -1.79 10.93
CA GLY A 63 -0.66 -1.70 12.27
C GLY A 63 0.80 -1.31 12.26
N ILE A 64 1.25 -0.61 11.22
CA ILE A 64 2.64 -0.17 11.15
C ILE A 64 2.72 1.33 10.98
N SER A 65 3.89 1.89 11.29
CA SER A 65 4.13 3.30 11.09
C SER A 65 4.52 3.57 9.63
N MET A 66 4.41 4.84 9.23
CA MET A 66 4.85 5.24 7.90
C MET A 66 6.35 5.02 7.73
N GLY A 67 7.12 5.19 8.80
CA GLY A 67 8.56 4.92 8.75
C GLY A 67 8.85 3.46 8.46
N GLU A 68 8.11 2.55 9.10
CA GLU A 68 8.27 1.12 8.85
C GLU A 68 7.89 0.78 7.42
N LEU A 69 6.78 1.34 6.94
CA LEU A 69 6.37 1.10 5.57
C LEU A 69 7.43 1.62 4.59
N GLY A 70 7.97 2.82 4.85
CA GLY A 70 9.01 3.39 3.98
C GLY A 70 10.24 2.50 3.90
N ARG A 71 10.66 1.93 5.03
CA ARG A 71 11.82 1.02 5.04
C ARG A 71 11.54 -0.24 4.21
N LEU A 72 10.33 -0.75 4.27
CA LEU A 72 9.97 -1.92 3.48
C LEU A 72 9.89 -1.59 2.00
N VAL A 73 9.38 -0.41 1.66
CA VAL A 73 9.37 0.05 0.27
C VAL A 73 10.80 0.13 -0.26
N ASP A 74 11.72 0.65 0.54
CA ASP A 74 13.11 0.78 0.13
C ASP A 74 13.75 -0.57 -0.21
N ARG A 75 13.30 -1.64 0.41
CA ARG A 75 13.82 -2.97 0.11
C ARG A 75 13.44 -3.46 -1.27
N HIS A 76 12.41 -2.88 -1.87
CA HIS A 76 11.92 -3.28 -3.19
C HIS A 76 12.42 -2.34 -4.30
N THR A 77 13.24 -1.38 -3.96
CA THR A 77 13.85 -0.49 -4.93
C THR A 77 15.38 -0.70 -5.02
#